data_db3a178b2e91b8af902d2474cbf7ec14
#
_entry.id   db3a178b2e91b8af902d2474cbf7ec14
#
_cell.length_a   1.000
_cell.length_b   1.000
_cell.length_c   1.000
_cell.angle_alpha   90.00
_cell.angle_beta   90.00
_cell.angle_gamma   90.00
#
_symmetry.space_group_name_H-M   'P 1'
#
loop_
_entity.id
_entity.type
_entity.pdbx_description
1 polymer ?
#
loop_
_entity_poly.entity_id
_entity_poly.type
_entity_poly.pdbx_seq_one_letter_code
_entity_poly.pdbx_strand_id
1 'polypeptide(L)'
;MSLTMLFSRSFRDRWRPPLSLVIALVLGIMLLVPLGGIVFFRVYENQLIQTTEGELIAQSAAIAAITAQHLRQFGGEDLPLGTNAIDQPIPYSMEPLISTLRRSKNQPEGNWAPQLPILDLNKTPVLPARADPVATDVRIHPAYHATGKAIATVLRDTQRLTLAGFRILDPNGIIIAGRDDTGLSLAHVEEVQTALGGRYSSALRERTVQNPQPIYSISRGTSVRVFAALPIVLDGKVAGVVYASRTPSNILREMFLKRETMFWVLAFVLSATLVVGVIFARGIAGPIKALTERSLKIGRGDRDALKPLVIHGNREIHALSSSMLDTSRKLFERNDYINTFANHVTHELKTPLTAIQGATELLRDGGDELSDAEREKFLGNILADTERASRLLNRLRELARADSVEIGGTCQLSEVLSDIRRRFQGLTIDARKDCMLPLAAENARIVFENLIDNSIRHGADRVSFSPEETENGFSLAVADNGEGISAGNQDQIFDLFFTTRRASGGTGMGLGIIQALLKAHQATIRLRPQDRGACFEICFPPRRR
;
A
#
# COMPACT_ATOMS: atom_id res chain seq x y z
N MET A 1 24.91 -1.94 28.61
CA MET A 1 24.14 -0.68 28.49
C MET A 1 23.41 -0.74 27.18
N SER A 2 22.08 -0.95 27.23
CA SER A 2 21.22 -1.43 26.14
C SER A 2 20.89 -0.31 25.14
N LEU A 3 21.08 -0.60 23.85
CA LEU A 3 20.73 0.24 22.68
C LEU A 3 19.22 0.54 22.54
N THR A 4 18.40 0.11 23.49
CA THR A 4 16.93 0.22 23.48
C THR A 4 16.38 1.52 24.06
N MET A 5 17.21 2.44 24.58
CA MET A 5 16.74 3.68 25.24
C MET A 5 16.78 4.95 24.38
N LEU A 6 17.20 4.91 23.10
CA LEU A 6 17.37 6.12 22.27
C LEU A 6 16.19 6.46 21.33
N PHE A 7 15.13 5.65 21.30
CA PHE A 7 13.91 6.06 20.61
C PHE A 7 12.86 6.50 21.63
N SER A 8 12.84 7.81 21.92
CA SER A 8 11.88 8.43 22.82
C SER A 8 10.43 8.11 22.38
N ARG A 9 9.54 7.80 23.34
CA ARG A 9 8.10 7.56 23.14
C ARG A 9 7.41 8.62 22.26
N SER A 10 7.92 9.83 22.21
CA SER A 10 7.34 10.96 21.47
C SER A 10 7.48 10.85 19.94
N PHE A 11 8.48 10.14 19.42
CA PHE A 11 8.67 9.94 17.98
C PHE A 11 7.78 8.80 17.45
N ARG A 12 7.44 7.83 18.29
CA ARG A 12 6.58 6.68 17.96
C ARG A 12 5.12 7.08 17.70
N ASP A 13 4.63 8.11 18.36
CA ASP A 13 3.23 8.55 18.26
C ASP A 13 2.96 9.48 17.06
N ARG A 14 4.00 10.07 16.46
CA ARG A 14 3.86 11.04 15.36
C ARG A 14 3.99 10.45 13.95
N TRP A 15 4.66 9.31 13.78
CA TRP A 15 4.88 8.75 12.45
C TRP A 15 3.92 7.59 12.18
N ARG A 16 2.81 7.91 11.53
CA ARG A 16 1.81 6.94 11.05
C ARG A 16 1.88 6.92 9.52
N PRO A 17 2.71 6.05 8.90
CA PRO A 17 2.78 5.97 7.45
C PRO A 17 1.43 5.52 6.87
N PRO A 18 1.07 6.02 5.67
CA PRO A 18 -0.12 5.53 4.97
C PRO A 18 0.05 4.05 4.60
N LEU A 19 -1.05 3.31 4.60
CA LEU A 19 -1.08 1.89 4.25
C LEU A 19 -0.49 1.63 2.86
N SER A 20 -0.78 2.52 1.92
CA SER A 20 -0.25 2.48 0.55
C SER A 20 1.28 2.50 0.49
N LEU A 21 1.94 3.29 1.33
CA LEU A 21 3.40 3.35 1.40
C LEU A 21 3.98 2.04 1.95
N VAL A 22 3.37 1.44 2.96
CA VAL A 22 3.82 0.15 3.52
C VAL A 22 3.66 -0.96 2.49
N ILE A 23 2.52 -1.01 1.80
CA ILE A 23 2.26 -1.99 0.72
C ILE A 23 3.24 -1.78 -0.44
N ALA A 24 3.45 -0.53 -0.88
CA ALA A 24 4.37 -0.21 -1.97
C ALA A 24 5.82 -0.62 -1.63
N LEU A 25 6.25 -0.41 -0.38
CA LEU A 25 7.59 -0.81 0.08
C LEU A 25 7.75 -2.34 0.09
N VAL A 26 6.74 -3.07 0.58
CA VAL A 26 6.74 -4.55 0.60
C VAL A 26 6.77 -5.10 -0.82
N LEU A 27 5.89 -4.62 -1.70
CA LEU A 27 5.83 -5.03 -3.10
C LEU A 27 7.09 -4.64 -3.86
N GLY A 28 7.65 -3.46 -3.60
CA GLY A 28 8.90 -2.99 -4.18
C GLY A 28 10.07 -3.92 -3.84
N ILE A 29 10.24 -4.29 -2.58
CA ILE A 29 11.29 -5.23 -2.16
C ILE A 29 11.05 -6.61 -2.79
N MET A 30 9.81 -7.10 -2.79
CA MET A 30 9.44 -8.39 -3.37
C MET A 30 9.71 -8.46 -4.88
N LEU A 31 9.59 -7.35 -5.60
CA LEU A 31 9.85 -7.26 -7.03
C LEU A 31 11.33 -7.04 -7.34
N LEU A 32 12.02 -6.17 -6.56
CA LEU A 32 13.42 -5.80 -6.80
C LEU A 32 14.39 -6.96 -6.59
N VAL A 33 14.14 -7.85 -5.62
CA VAL A 33 15.04 -8.98 -5.33
C VAL A 33 15.14 -9.96 -6.52
N PRO A 34 14.05 -10.52 -7.08
CA PRO A 34 14.14 -11.42 -8.23
C PRO A 34 14.62 -10.71 -9.50
N LEU A 35 14.16 -9.47 -9.75
CA LEU A 35 14.59 -8.69 -10.91
C LEU A 35 16.10 -8.39 -10.86
N GLY A 36 16.59 -7.95 -9.69
CA GLY A 36 18.02 -7.74 -9.45
C GLY A 36 18.83 -9.03 -9.60
N GLY A 37 18.29 -10.17 -9.18
CA GLY A 37 18.90 -11.48 -9.36
C GLY A 37 19.05 -11.87 -10.84
N ILE A 38 18.03 -11.63 -11.67
CA ILE A 38 18.09 -11.92 -13.12
C ILE A 38 19.13 -11.03 -13.80
N VAL A 39 19.14 -9.73 -13.50
CA VAL A 39 20.11 -8.78 -14.07
C VAL A 39 21.52 -9.15 -13.63
N PHE A 40 21.73 -9.44 -12.35
CA PHE A 40 23.01 -9.87 -11.82
C PHE A 40 23.53 -11.14 -12.51
N PHE A 41 22.67 -12.14 -12.71
CA PHE A 41 23.00 -13.38 -13.39
C PHE A 41 23.50 -13.13 -14.81
N ARG A 42 22.80 -12.31 -15.59
CA ARG A 42 23.17 -11.93 -16.96
C ARG A 42 24.50 -11.17 -17.01
N VAL A 43 24.68 -10.18 -16.15
CA VAL A 43 25.92 -9.40 -16.08
C VAL A 43 27.10 -10.30 -15.71
N TYR A 44 26.89 -11.19 -14.74
CA TYR A 44 27.94 -12.09 -14.28
C TYR A 44 28.34 -13.12 -15.35
N GLU A 45 27.37 -13.69 -16.08
CA GLU A 45 27.63 -14.62 -17.18
C GLU A 45 28.44 -13.94 -18.31
N ASN A 46 28.09 -12.72 -18.67
CA ASN A 46 28.84 -11.93 -19.65
C ASN A 46 30.28 -11.64 -19.17
N GLN A 47 30.45 -11.31 -17.89
CA GLN A 47 31.76 -11.08 -17.29
C GLN A 47 32.68 -12.32 -17.37
N LEU A 48 32.11 -13.52 -17.18
CA LEU A 48 32.87 -14.77 -17.29
C LEU A 48 33.40 -15.01 -18.72
N ILE A 49 32.61 -14.66 -19.74
CA ILE A 49 33.01 -14.73 -21.14
C ILE A 49 34.13 -13.74 -21.43
N GLN A 50 33.97 -12.48 -21.03
CA GLN A 50 34.98 -11.44 -21.24
C GLN A 50 36.27 -11.74 -20.51
N THR A 51 36.21 -12.27 -19.29
CA THR A 51 37.40 -12.71 -18.54
C THR A 51 38.12 -13.86 -19.27
N THR A 52 37.35 -14.84 -19.80
CA THR A 52 37.90 -15.97 -20.56
C THR A 52 38.56 -15.48 -21.85
N GLU A 53 37.94 -14.55 -22.57
CA GLU A 53 38.52 -13.94 -23.77
C GLU A 53 39.80 -13.17 -23.44
N GLY A 54 39.80 -12.36 -22.37
CA GLY A 54 41.00 -11.62 -21.92
C GLY A 54 42.18 -12.54 -21.57
N GLU A 55 41.90 -13.66 -20.89
CA GLU A 55 42.92 -14.67 -20.61
C GLU A 55 43.47 -15.32 -21.89
N LEU A 56 42.57 -15.60 -22.87
CA LEU A 56 43.00 -16.14 -24.17
C LEU A 56 43.86 -15.15 -24.95
N ILE A 57 43.50 -13.86 -24.94
CA ILE A 57 44.30 -12.80 -25.57
C ILE A 57 45.69 -12.74 -24.96
N ALA A 58 45.81 -12.70 -23.64
CA ALA A 58 47.08 -12.61 -22.94
C ALA A 58 47.99 -13.83 -23.22
N GLN A 59 47.41 -15.04 -23.17
CA GLN A 59 48.14 -16.27 -23.48
C GLN A 59 48.54 -16.34 -24.96
N SER A 60 47.63 -15.98 -25.87
CA SER A 60 47.90 -15.95 -27.31
C SER A 60 49.00 -14.94 -27.66
N ALA A 61 49.04 -13.78 -27.01
CA ALA A 61 50.06 -12.77 -27.23
C ALA A 61 51.45 -13.28 -26.82
N ALA A 62 51.55 -13.95 -25.68
CA ALA A 62 52.82 -14.60 -25.24
C ALA A 62 53.27 -15.69 -26.24
N ILE A 63 52.36 -16.57 -26.68
CA ILE A 63 52.63 -17.61 -27.66
C ILE A 63 53.02 -16.99 -29.02
N ALA A 64 52.35 -15.93 -29.47
CA ALA A 64 52.68 -15.25 -30.70
C ALA A 64 54.10 -14.65 -30.66
N ALA A 65 54.48 -14.00 -29.57
CA ALA A 65 55.84 -13.46 -29.38
C ALA A 65 56.91 -14.55 -29.44
N ILE A 66 56.70 -15.66 -28.75
CA ILE A 66 57.62 -16.82 -28.79
C ILE A 66 57.69 -17.40 -30.22
N THR A 67 56.55 -17.54 -30.89
CA THR A 67 56.50 -18.03 -32.27
C THR A 67 57.23 -17.11 -33.24
N ALA A 68 57.05 -15.80 -33.12
CA ALA A 68 57.75 -14.81 -33.92
C ALA A 68 59.27 -14.87 -33.72
N GLN A 69 59.71 -15.07 -32.48
CA GLN A 69 61.13 -15.25 -32.17
C GLN A 69 61.73 -16.50 -32.84
N HIS A 70 61.05 -17.63 -32.80
CA HIS A 70 61.49 -18.84 -33.48
C HIS A 70 61.46 -18.71 -35.00
N LEU A 71 60.46 -18.02 -35.56
CA LEU A 71 60.41 -17.75 -36.99
C LEU A 71 61.57 -16.86 -37.45
N ARG A 72 62.02 -15.89 -36.66
CA ARG A 72 63.23 -15.11 -36.95
C ARG A 72 64.48 -15.96 -36.92
N GLN A 73 64.54 -16.93 -36.01
CA GLN A 73 65.71 -17.81 -35.87
C GLN A 73 65.80 -18.81 -37.02
N PHE A 74 64.73 -19.40 -37.50
CA PHE A 74 64.66 -20.45 -38.51
C PHE A 74 64.36 -19.98 -39.92
N GLY A 75 63.84 -18.74 -40.09
CA GLY A 75 63.18 -18.29 -41.32
C GLY A 75 64.10 -17.72 -42.40
N GLY A 76 65.24 -17.14 -42.04
CA GLY A 76 66.09 -16.46 -43.02
C GLY A 76 65.39 -15.33 -43.80
N GLU A 77 65.98 -14.85 -44.94
CA GLU A 77 65.46 -13.80 -45.77
C GLU A 77 64.25 -14.23 -46.66
N ASP A 78 64.13 -15.55 -46.93
CA ASP A 78 63.12 -16.13 -47.82
C ASP A 78 61.81 -16.59 -47.10
N LEU A 79 61.57 -16.15 -45.87
CA LEU A 79 60.38 -16.52 -45.12
C LEU A 79 59.10 -16.00 -45.78
N PRO A 80 58.16 -16.89 -46.19
CA PRO A 80 56.89 -16.40 -46.77
C PRO A 80 56.02 -15.75 -45.70
N LEU A 81 55.77 -14.46 -45.85
CA LEU A 81 54.89 -13.68 -44.97
C LEU A 81 53.57 -13.33 -45.70
N GLY A 82 52.49 -13.20 -44.94
CA GLY A 82 51.15 -12.87 -45.41
C GLY A 82 50.97 -11.35 -45.61
N THR A 83 49.74 -10.92 -45.34
CA THR A 83 49.30 -9.53 -45.50
C THR A 83 49.91 -8.59 -44.46
N ASN A 84 49.86 -7.29 -44.69
CA ASN A 84 50.28 -6.31 -43.68
C ASN A 84 49.39 -6.39 -42.44
N ALA A 85 49.99 -6.32 -41.28
CA ALA A 85 49.23 -6.22 -40.02
C ALA A 85 48.47 -4.89 -39.99
N ILE A 86 47.23 -4.91 -39.53
CA ILE A 86 46.38 -3.75 -39.45
C ILE A 86 46.25 -3.33 -37.99
N ASP A 87 46.63 -2.11 -37.66
CA ASP A 87 46.41 -1.53 -36.34
C ASP A 87 44.91 -1.47 -36.05
N GLN A 88 44.49 -2.05 -34.93
CA GLN A 88 43.10 -1.98 -34.55
C GLN A 88 42.73 -0.60 -34.02
N PRO A 89 41.55 -0.04 -34.40
CA PRO A 89 41.10 1.22 -33.88
C PRO A 89 40.84 1.09 -32.37
N ILE A 90 41.41 2.03 -31.60
CA ILE A 90 41.20 2.12 -30.15
C ILE A 90 39.74 2.50 -29.91
N PRO A 91 38.96 1.77 -29.11
CA PRO A 91 37.64 2.19 -28.75
C PRO A 91 37.66 3.58 -28.07
N TYR A 92 36.79 4.49 -28.49
CA TYR A 92 36.69 5.86 -27.95
C TYR A 92 36.62 5.91 -26.42
N SER A 93 35.94 4.93 -25.81
CA SER A 93 35.81 4.78 -24.34
C SER A 93 37.16 4.56 -23.62
N MET A 94 38.18 4.10 -24.34
CA MET A 94 39.51 3.78 -23.77
C MET A 94 40.56 4.84 -24.11
N GLU A 95 40.27 5.79 -24.98
CA GLU A 95 41.20 6.81 -25.40
C GLU A 95 41.79 7.65 -24.26
N PRO A 96 41.00 8.01 -23.21
CA PRO A 96 41.54 8.74 -22.04
C PRO A 96 42.56 7.87 -21.25
N LEU A 97 42.26 6.59 -21.09
CA LEU A 97 43.16 5.64 -20.37
C LEU A 97 44.45 5.43 -21.13
N ILE A 98 44.35 5.19 -22.43
CA ILE A 98 45.52 4.97 -23.33
C ILE A 98 46.35 6.25 -23.48
N SER A 99 45.73 7.43 -23.56
CA SER A 99 46.44 8.70 -23.58
C SER A 99 47.25 8.94 -22.29
N THR A 100 46.72 8.49 -21.15
CA THR A 100 47.43 8.55 -19.86
C THR A 100 48.60 7.58 -19.82
N LEU A 101 48.39 6.36 -20.31
CA LEU A 101 49.48 5.37 -20.45
C LEU A 101 50.58 5.79 -21.41
N ARG A 102 50.22 6.41 -22.56
CA ARG A 102 51.15 6.98 -23.55
C ARG A 102 52.00 8.12 -23.02
N ARG A 103 51.60 8.79 -21.96
CA ARG A 103 52.41 9.84 -21.28
C ARG A 103 53.46 9.32 -20.30
N SER A 104 53.45 8.03 -20.04
CA SER A 104 54.41 7.39 -19.13
C SER A 104 55.80 7.27 -19.82
N LYS A 105 56.87 7.58 -19.09
CA LYS A 105 58.27 7.61 -19.60
C LYS A 105 58.84 6.25 -20.04
N ASN A 106 58.15 5.14 -19.82
CA ASN A 106 58.56 3.75 -20.14
C ASN A 106 57.76 3.17 -21.30
N GLN A 107 57.48 3.91 -22.36
CA GLN A 107 56.74 3.39 -23.50
C GLN A 107 57.62 2.60 -24.46
N PRO A 108 57.16 1.45 -25.00
CA PRO A 108 57.74 0.87 -26.19
C PRO A 108 57.57 1.85 -27.39
N GLU A 109 58.58 2.00 -28.20
CA GLU A 109 58.50 2.78 -29.42
C GLU A 109 57.49 2.15 -30.39
N GLY A 110 56.54 2.93 -30.87
CA GLY A 110 55.54 2.50 -31.83
C GLY A 110 54.09 2.76 -31.43
N ASN A 111 53.18 2.62 -32.37
CA ASN A 111 51.72 2.71 -32.20
C ASN A 111 51.18 1.38 -31.62
N TRP A 112 51.24 1.20 -30.30
CA TRP A 112 50.65 0.03 -29.69
C TRP A 112 49.35 0.37 -28.97
N ALA A 113 48.40 -0.56 -28.95
CA ALA A 113 47.20 -0.51 -28.15
C ALA A 113 46.93 -1.87 -27.53
N PRO A 114 46.50 -1.96 -26.26
CA PRO A 114 46.13 -3.23 -25.67
C PRO A 114 44.93 -3.83 -26.41
N GLN A 115 45.02 -5.12 -26.73
CA GLN A 115 43.86 -5.84 -27.27
C GLN A 115 42.85 -6.11 -26.14
N LEU A 116 41.62 -5.67 -26.34
CA LEU A 116 40.57 -5.83 -25.36
C LEU A 116 39.62 -6.96 -25.75
N PRO A 117 38.96 -7.58 -24.75
CA PRO A 117 37.81 -8.44 -25.01
C PRO A 117 36.70 -7.68 -25.73
N ILE A 118 36.18 -8.25 -26.82
CA ILE A 118 35.11 -7.67 -27.63
C ILE A 118 33.80 -8.46 -27.56
N LEU A 119 33.83 -9.67 -27.00
CA LEU A 119 32.66 -10.52 -26.91
C LEU A 119 31.67 -10.01 -25.87
N ASP A 120 30.42 -9.94 -26.28
CA ASP A 120 29.29 -9.57 -25.44
C ASP A 120 28.14 -10.54 -25.71
N LEU A 121 27.76 -11.32 -24.71
CA LEU A 121 26.68 -12.32 -24.82
C LEU A 121 25.34 -11.73 -25.29
N ASN A 122 25.13 -10.45 -25.08
CA ASN A 122 23.90 -9.77 -25.50
C ASN A 122 23.92 -9.25 -26.94
N LYS A 123 25.13 -9.07 -27.52
CA LYS A 123 25.33 -8.47 -28.83
C LYS A 123 25.96 -9.42 -29.85
N THR A 124 26.83 -10.32 -29.38
CA THR A 124 27.55 -11.25 -30.23
C THR A 124 26.73 -12.52 -30.46
N PRO A 125 26.41 -12.90 -31.69
CA PRO A 125 25.68 -14.13 -31.96
C PRO A 125 26.53 -15.35 -31.61
N VAL A 126 25.89 -16.40 -31.10
CA VAL A 126 26.54 -17.70 -30.90
C VAL A 126 26.50 -18.43 -32.24
N LEU A 127 27.68 -18.66 -32.80
CA LEU A 127 27.83 -19.37 -34.08
C LEU A 127 27.73 -20.89 -33.86
N PRO A 128 27.42 -21.66 -34.90
CA PRO A 128 27.53 -23.14 -34.85
C PRO A 128 28.89 -23.62 -34.41
N ALA A 129 28.98 -24.88 -34.02
CA ALA A 129 30.24 -25.50 -33.67
C ALA A 129 31.29 -25.26 -34.77
N ARG A 130 32.57 -25.07 -34.33
CA ARG A 130 33.65 -24.84 -35.29
C ARG A 130 33.73 -25.97 -36.30
N ALA A 131 33.83 -25.63 -37.61
CA ALA A 131 34.07 -26.59 -38.66
C ALA A 131 35.41 -27.35 -38.47
N ASP A 132 35.43 -28.60 -38.87
CA ASP A 132 36.64 -29.40 -38.72
C ASP A 132 37.73 -28.92 -39.68
N PRO A 133 39.04 -29.12 -39.30
CA PRO A 133 40.15 -28.82 -40.18
C PRO A 133 40.10 -29.67 -41.45
N VAL A 134 40.46 -29.10 -42.61
CA VAL A 134 40.38 -29.71 -43.91
C VAL A 134 41.76 -30.07 -44.42
N ALA A 135 41.92 -31.20 -45.09
CA ALA A 135 43.18 -31.57 -45.76
C ALA A 135 43.55 -30.54 -46.86
N THR A 136 44.84 -30.27 -47.02
CA THR A 136 45.38 -29.31 -47.98
C THR A 136 46.60 -29.89 -48.69
N ASP A 137 46.76 -29.58 -50.00
CA ASP A 137 47.90 -29.97 -50.80
C ASP A 137 49.07 -28.98 -50.73
N VAL A 138 48.89 -27.86 -49.98
CA VAL A 138 49.93 -26.85 -49.84
C VAL A 138 51.03 -27.34 -48.87
N ARG A 139 52.24 -27.31 -49.33
CA ARG A 139 53.40 -27.75 -48.52
C ARG A 139 53.78 -26.65 -47.50
N ILE A 140 53.98 -27.08 -46.25
CA ILE A 140 54.46 -26.20 -45.20
C ILE A 140 55.93 -25.86 -45.45
N HIS A 141 56.30 -24.59 -45.40
CA HIS A 141 57.67 -24.12 -45.53
C HIS A 141 58.55 -24.70 -44.39
N PRO A 142 59.81 -25.11 -44.66
CA PRO A 142 60.65 -25.74 -43.64
C PRO A 142 60.85 -24.97 -42.33
N ALA A 143 60.90 -23.62 -42.41
CA ALA A 143 61.01 -22.74 -41.23
C ALA A 143 59.78 -22.85 -40.32
N TYR A 144 58.57 -22.89 -40.89
CA TYR A 144 57.35 -23.08 -40.14
C TYR A 144 57.26 -24.48 -39.53
N HIS A 145 57.71 -25.48 -40.22
CA HIS A 145 57.76 -26.83 -39.68
C HIS A 145 58.75 -26.95 -38.50
N ALA A 146 59.95 -26.34 -38.60
CA ALA A 146 60.90 -26.27 -37.51
C ALA A 146 60.39 -25.51 -36.29
N THR A 147 59.73 -24.35 -36.53
CA THR A 147 59.08 -23.55 -35.49
C THR A 147 57.98 -24.35 -34.80
N GLY A 148 57.11 -25.06 -35.57
CA GLY A 148 56.05 -25.89 -35.04
C GLY A 148 56.56 -26.96 -34.07
N LYS A 149 57.67 -27.65 -34.45
CA LYS A 149 58.31 -28.62 -33.55
C LYS A 149 58.87 -27.99 -32.29
N ALA A 150 59.52 -26.84 -32.37
CA ALA A 150 60.10 -26.15 -31.23
C ALA A 150 59.08 -25.75 -30.21
N ILE A 151 57.90 -25.25 -30.67
CA ILE A 151 56.85 -24.70 -29.80
C ILE A 151 55.87 -25.76 -29.29
N ALA A 152 55.82 -26.95 -29.87
CA ALA A 152 54.85 -27.99 -29.54
C ALA A 152 54.85 -28.37 -28.03
N THR A 153 56.01 -28.39 -27.39
CA THR A 153 56.13 -28.68 -25.94
C THR A 153 55.51 -27.54 -25.12
N VAL A 154 55.82 -26.29 -25.47
CA VAL A 154 55.26 -25.10 -24.78
C VAL A 154 53.74 -25.11 -24.87
N LEU A 155 53.17 -25.40 -26.04
CA LEU A 155 51.72 -25.47 -26.20
C LEU A 155 51.10 -26.57 -25.34
N ARG A 156 51.69 -27.73 -25.29
CA ARG A 156 51.23 -28.88 -24.50
C ARG A 156 51.22 -28.56 -23.00
N ASP A 157 52.29 -27.98 -22.50
CA ASP A 157 52.41 -27.63 -21.09
C ASP A 157 51.48 -26.49 -20.70
N THR A 158 51.35 -25.46 -21.55
CA THR A 158 50.39 -24.39 -21.38
C THR A 158 48.97 -24.93 -21.36
N GLN A 159 48.59 -25.83 -22.26
CA GLN A 159 47.27 -26.45 -22.31
C GLN A 159 46.94 -27.25 -21.06
N ARG A 160 47.89 -27.97 -20.51
CA ARG A 160 47.71 -28.76 -19.27
C ARG A 160 47.37 -27.86 -18.07
N LEU A 161 48.00 -26.70 -18.00
CA LEU A 161 47.83 -25.77 -16.87
C LEU A 161 46.55 -24.88 -17.04
N THR A 162 46.30 -24.42 -18.27
CA THR A 162 45.24 -23.41 -18.54
C THR A 162 43.95 -24.01 -19.03
N LEU A 163 43.92 -25.28 -19.43
CA LEU A 163 42.79 -25.96 -20.08
C LEU A 163 42.33 -25.27 -21.38
N ALA A 164 43.16 -24.40 -21.95
CA ALA A 164 42.93 -23.76 -23.23
C ALA A 164 43.58 -24.57 -24.36
N GLY A 165 42.87 -24.72 -25.47
CA GLY A 165 43.42 -25.35 -26.66
C GLY A 165 44.08 -24.32 -27.56
N PHE A 166 45.32 -24.56 -27.99
CA PHE A 166 46.07 -23.68 -28.90
C PHE A 166 46.43 -24.41 -30.18
N ARG A 167 46.36 -23.68 -31.31
CA ARG A 167 46.84 -24.05 -32.62
C ARG A 167 47.63 -22.89 -33.19
N ILE A 168 48.77 -23.16 -33.78
CA ILE A 168 49.52 -22.17 -34.53
C ILE A 168 49.38 -22.49 -36.00
N LEU A 169 49.03 -21.46 -36.77
CA LEU A 169 48.78 -21.54 -38.20
C LEU A 169 49.83 -20.72 -38.93
N ASP A 170 50.23 -21.20 -40.10
CA ASP A 170 51.06 -20.46 -41.04
C ASP A 170 50.25 -19.36 -41.80
N PRO A 171 50.87 -18.53 -42.66
CA PRO A 171 50.15 -17.51 -43.43
C PRO A 171 49.08 -18.06 -44.38
N ASN A 172 49.10 -19.35 -44.68
CA ASN A 172 48.09 -20.05 -45.52
C ASN A 172 46.97 -20.68 -44.67
N GLY A 173 47.02 -20.52 -43.33
CA GLY A 173 46.01 -21.09 -42.41
C GLY A 173 46.23 -22.58 -42.14
N ILE A 174 47.40 -23.14 -42.41
CA ILE A 174 47.78 -24.53 -42.13
C ILE A 174 48.30 -24.66 -40.73
N ILE A 175 47.87 -25.67 -40.00
CA ILE A 175 48.26 -25.92 -38.61
C ILE A 175 49.69 -26.44 -38.57
N ILE A 176 50.62 -25.65 -38.02
CA ILE A 176 52.04 -26.03 -37.85
C ILE A 176 52.33 -26.63 -36.47
N ALA A 177 51.50 -26.27 -35.47
CA ALA A 177 51.56 -26.84 -34.11
C ALA A 177 50.15 -26.85 -33.49
N GLY A 178 49.81 -27.93 -32.79
CA GLY A 178 48.51 -28.13 -32.16
C GLY A 178 48.42 -29.53 -31.53
N ARG A 179 47.22 -30.12 -31.58
CA ARG A 179 47.02 -31.52 -31.17
C ARG A 179 47.41 -32.47 -32.33
N ASP A 180 46.47 -33.32 -32.71
CA ASP A 180 46.66 -34.36 -33.73
C ASP A 180 46.24 -33.86 -35.14
N ASP A 181 46.00 -32.55 -35.31
CA ASP A 181 45.49 -31.91 -36.52
C ASP A 181 46.57 -31.08 -37.27
N THR A 182 47.84 -31.34 -37.00
CA THR A 182 48.98 -30.68 -37.69
C THR A 182 49.02 -31.07 -39.17
N GLY A 183 49.17 -30.09 -40.07
CA GLY A 183 49.15 -30.26 -41.52
C GLY A 183 47.77 -30.05 -42.15
N LEU A 184 46.72 -29.93 -41.35
CA LEU A 184 45.39 -29.59 -41.85
C LEU A 184 45.17 -28.07 -41.85
N SER A 185 44.26 -27.58 -42.69
CA SER A 185 43.95 -26.14 -42.82
C SER A 185 42.68 -25.72 -42.06
N LEU A 186 42.75 -24.56 -41.44
CA LEU A 186 41.64 -23.85 -40.85
C LEU A 186 41.36 -22.52 -41.57
N ALA A 187 41.89 -22.29 -42.76
CA ALA A 187 41.73 -21.07 -43.53
C ALA A 187 40.27 -20.70 -43.82
N HIS A 188 39.35 -21.68 -43.81
CA HIS A 188 37.94 -21.50 -44.03
C HIS A 188 37.17 -20.98 -42.81
N VAL A 189 37.80 -20.91 -41.64
CA VAL A 189 37.16 -20.45 -40.41
C VAL A 189 37.20 -18.91 -40.35
N GLU A 190 36.05 -18.27 -40.15
CA GLU A 190 35.86 -16.83 -40.28
C GLU A 190 36.83 -16.02 -39.40
N GLU A 191 36.94 -16.37 -38.10
CA GLU A 191 37.87 -15.69 -37.18
C GLU A 191 39.33 -15.89 -37.57
N VAL A 192 39.65 -17.03 -38.18
CA VAL A 192 41.03 -17.30 -38.70
C VAL A 192 41.27 -16.46 -39.95
N GLN A 193 40.31 -16.36 -40.88
CA GLN A 193 40.42 -15.49 -42.08
C GLN A 193 40.68 -14.05 -41.69
N THR A 194 39.93 -13.56 -40.72
CA THR A 194 40.08 -12.19 -40.21
C THR A 194 41.46 -11.97 -39.61
N ALA A 195 42.00 -12.96 -38.88
CA ALA A 195 43.31 -12.86 -38.28
C ALA A 195 44.45 -12.98 -39.31
N LEU A 196 44.30 -13.80 -40.36
CA LEU A 196 45.20 -13.85 -41.50
C LEU A 196 45.20 -12.51 -42.28
N GLY A 197 44.07 -11.78 -42.27
CA GLY A 197 43.97 -10.39 -42.76
C GLY A 197 44.61 -9.34 -41.83
N GLY A 198 45.29 -9.75 -40.76
CA GLY A 198 46.06 -8.86 -39.86
C GLY A 198 45.23 -8.23 -38.72
N ARG A 199 43.99 -8.68 -38.46
CA ARG A 199 43.15 -8.15 -37.38
C ARG A 199 42.82 -9.25 -36.37
N TYR A 200 42.85 -8.92 -35.09
CA TYR A 200 42.32 -9.81 -34.04
C TYR A 200 40.82 -10.08 -34.26
N SER A 201 40.44 -11.34 -34.06
CA SER A 201 39.03 -11.74 -34.09
C SER A 201 38.72 -12.75 -33.02
N SER A 202 37.52 -12.67 -32.45
CA SER A 202 37.05 -13.67 -31.51
C SER A 202 35.59 -14.03 -31.82
N ALA A 203 35.18 -15.23 -31.45
CA ALA A 203 33.86 -15.77 -31.72
C ALA A 203 33.35 -16.62 -30.56
N LEU A 204 32.02 -16.53 -30.32
CA LEU A 204 31.30 -17.48 -29.48
C LEU A 204 30.74 -18.59 -30.38
N ARG A 205 31.08 -19.85 -30.08
CA ARG A 205 30.55 -20.98 -30.81
C ARG A 205 29.93 -22.02 -29.90
N GLU A 206 28.95 -22.75 -30.41
CA GLU A 206 28.35 -23.86 -29.69
C GLU A 206 29.38 -24.93 -29.38
N ARG A 207 29.27 -25.51 -28.21
CA ARG A 207 30.09 -26.65 -27.79
C ARG A 207 29.37 -27.95 -28.07
N THR A 208 29.90 -28.80 -28.92
CA THR A 208 29.46 -30.18 -29.08
C THR A 208 29.82 -30.99 -27.85
N VAL A 209 28.81 -31.31 -27.01
CA VAL A 209 28.99 -32.10 -25.77
C VAL A 209 28.42 -33.48 -25.99
N GLN A 210 29.28 -34.48 -26.08
CA GLN A 210 28.84 -35.88 -26.22
C GLN A 210 28.28 -36.46 -24.92
N ASN A 211 28.80 -36.02 -23.73
CA ASN A 211 28.34 -36.48 -22.42
C ASN A 211 28.33 -35.30 -21.41
N PRO A 212 27.21 -34.93 -20.81
CA PRO A 212 27.16 -33.88 -19.80
C PRO A 212 27.86 -34.34 -18.51
N GLN A 213 28.89 -33.63 -18.12
CA GLN A 213 29.66 -33.91 -16.89
C GLN A 213 28.87 -33.43 -15.63
N PRO A 214 29.11 -34.05 -14.45
CA PRO A 214 28.47 -33.60 -13.20
C PRO A 214 28.76 -32.12 -12.87
N ILE A 215 27.89 -31.49 -12.08
CA ILE A 215 27.97 -30.04 -11.75
C ILE A 215 29.30 -29.66 -11.07
N TYR A 216 29.87 -30.55 -10.26
CA TYR A 216 31.13 -30.34 -9.55
C TYR A 216 32.39 -30.61 -10.40
N SER A 217 32.22 -31.11 -11.62
CA SER A 217 33.37 -31.43 -12.48
C SER A 217 34.04 -30.15 -12.98
N ILE A 218 35.38 -30.13 -12.92
CA ILE A 218 36.22 -29.05 -13.45
C ILE A 218 36.01 -28.86 -14.96
N SER A 219 35.72 -29.97 -15.67
CA SER A 219 35.50 -29.97 -17.12
C SER A 219 34.08 -29.53 -17.54
N ARG A 220 33.17 -29.33 -16.59
CA ARG A 220 31.82 -28.81 -16.92
C ARG A 220 31.90 -27.32 -17.19
N GLY A 221 31.96 -26.93 -18.44
CA GLY A 221 31.82 -25.55 -18.91
C GLY A 221 30.38 -25.20 -19.31
N THR A 222 30.23 -24.02 -19.89
CA THR A 222 28.99 -23.56 -20.53
C THR A 222 28.72 -24.33 -21.83
N SER A 223 27.53 -24.16 -22.43
CA SER A 223 27.19 -24.66 -23.76
C SER A 223 27.94 -23.94 -24.88
N VAL A 224 28.62 -22.84 -24.56
CA VAL A 224 29.39 -22.03 -25.51
C VAL A 224 30.88 -22.16 -25.27
N ARG A 225 31.67 -22.00 -26.33
CA ARG A 225 33.13 -21.98 -26.30
C ARG A 225 33.63 -20.68 -26.92
N VAL A 226 34.56 -20.04 -26.23
CA VAL A 226 35.22 -18.83 -26.72
C VAL A 226 36.38 -19.25 -27.61
N PHE A 227 36.44 -18.67 -28.79
CA PHE A 227 37.56 -18.78 -29.73
C PHE A 227 38.19 -17.41 -29.90
N ALA A 228 39.50 -17.37 -30.01
CA ALA A 228 40.29 -16.16 -30.24
C ALA A 228 41.37 -16.44 -31.28
N ALA A 229 41.46 -15.65 -32.30
CA ALA A 229 42.45 -15.72 -33.36
C ALA A 229 43.29 -14.42 -33.32
N LEU A 230 44.57 -14.56 -32.93
CA LEU A 230 45.49 -13.45 -32.82
C LEU A 230 46.56 -13.56 -33.92
N PRO A 231 46.78 -12.54 -34.78
CA PRO A 231 47.84 -12.56 -35.79
C PRO A 231 49.22 -12.57 -35.14
N ILE A 232 50.11 -13.37 -35.67
CA ILE A 232 51.54 -13.35 -35.35
C ILE A 232 52.17 -12.34 -36.31
N VAL A 233 52.71 -11.26 -35.77
CA VAL A 233 53.28 -10.18 -36.59
C VAL A 233 54.78 -10.26 -36.57
N LEU A 234 55.39 -10.26 -37.75
CA LEU A 234 56.81 -10.18 -37.96
C LEU A 234 57.10 -9.09 -39.00
N ASP A 235 57.90 -8.10 -38.61
CA ASP A 235 58.32 -6.99 -39.46
C ASP A 235 57.14 -6.28 -40.16
N GLY A 236 56.06 -6.08 -39.43
CA GLY A 236 54.82 -5.42 -39.91
C GLY A 236 53.90 -6.29 -40.78
N LYS A 237 54.25 -7.57 -41.03
CA LYS A 237 53.46 -8.52 -41.81
C LYS A 237 52.98 -9.67 -40.97
N VAL A 238 51.89 -10.31 -41.36
CA VAL A 238 51.31 -11.49 -40.72
C VAL A 238 52.16 -12.70 -41.05
N ALA A 239 52.85 -13.27 -40.07
CA ALA A 239 53.62 -14.51 -40.20
C ALA A 239 52.78 -15.76 -39.83
N GLY A 240 51.56 -15.61 -39.41
CA GLY A 240 50.67 -16.69 -39.02
C GLY A 240 49.63 -16.25 -38.01
N VAL A 241 48.94 -17.21 -37.43
CA VAL A 241 47.86 -16.95 -36.45
C VAL A 241 47.97 -17.87 -35.25
N VAL A 242 47.86 -17.35 -34.04
CA VAL A 242 47.60 -18.14 -32.83
C VAL A 242 46.09 -18.28 -32.70
N TYR A 243 45.59 -19.48 -32.87
CA TYR A 243 44.15 -19.79 -32.73
C TYR A 243 43.94 -20.52 -31.40
N ALA A 244 43.31 -19.80 -30.47
CA ALA A 244 43.07 -20.26 -29.10
C ALA A 244 41.58 -20.55 -28.88
N SER A 245 41.30 -21.50 -27.99
CA SER A 245 39.91 -21.77 -27.60
C SER A 245 39.81 -22.25 -26.16
N ARG A 246 38.81 -21.79 -25.46
CA ARG A 246 38.52 -22.21 -24.08
C ARG A 246 37.02 -22.15 -23.80
N THR A 247 36.54 -23.07 -22.97
CA THR A 247 35.18 -23.03 -22.48
C THR A 247 35.11 -22.18 -21.20
N PRO A 248 34.29 -21.15 -21.13
CA PRO A 248 34.12 -20.36 -19.91
C PRO A 248 33.66 -21.20 -18.73
N SER A 249 33.99 -20.77 -17.53
CA SER A 249 33.50 -21.40 -16.30
C SER A 249 31.98 -21.37 -16.25
N ASN A 250 31.35 -22.45 -15.78
CA ASN A 250 29.92 -22.46 -15.56
C ASN A 250 29.60 -21.66 -14.29
N ILE A 251 28.57 -20.81 -14.37
CA ILE A 251 28.14 -19.99 -13.25
C ILE A 251 27.77 -20.81 -12.01
N LEU A 252 27.16 -22.00 -12.20
CA LEU A 252 26.81 -22.89 -11.08
C LEU A 252 28.06 -23.40 -10.35
N ARG A 253 29.15 -23.65 -11.10
CA ARG A 253 30.43 -24.03 -10.51
C ARG A 253 31.06 -22.87 -9.71
N GLU A 254 31.05 -21.68 -10.27
CA GLU A 254 31.54 -20.48 -9.58
C GLU A 254 30.76 -20.19 -8.30
N MET A 255 29.43 -20.33 -8.36
CA MET A 255 28.56 -20.23 -7.18
C MET A 255 28.90 -21.29 -6.13
N PHE A 256 29.16 -22.52 -6.54
CA PHE A 256 29.56 -23.59 -5.62
C PHE A 256 30.95 -23.34 -4.99
N LEU A 257 31.89 -22.84 -5.76
CA LEU A 257 33.24 -22.48 -5.24
C LEU A 257 33.15 -21.30 -4.26
N LYS A 258 32.23 -20.38 -4.48
CA LYS A 258 31.96 -19.20 -3.60
C LYS A 258 30.80 -19.43 -2.63
N ARG A 259 30.56 -20.70 -2.22
CA ARG A 259 29.41 -21.08 -1.36
C ARG A 259 29.31 -20.28 -0.08
N GLU A 260 30.41 -19.85 0.53
CA GLU A 260 30.40 -19.01 1.73
C GLU A 260 29.77 -17.63 1.45
N THR A 261 30.15 -16.99 0.35
CA THR A 261 29.57 -15.72 -0.08
C THR A 261 28.08 -15.90 -0.41
N MET A 262 27.72 -17.00 -1.09
CA MET A 262 26.33 -17.34 -1.40
C MET A 262 25.49 -17.57 -0.15
N PHE A 263 26.06 -18.22 0.87
CA PHE A 263 25.40 -18.40 2.16
C PHE A 263 25.07 -17.05 2.82
N TRP A 264 26.00 -16.10 2.83
CA TRP A 264 25.76 -14.77 3.40
C TRP A 264 24.75 -13.96 2.62
N VAL A 265 24.76 -14.05 1.28
CA VAL A 265 23.73 -13.43 0.43
C VAL A 265 22.35 -14.02 0.72
N LEU A 266 22.24 -15.36 0.80
CA LEU A 266 20.99 -16.03 1.14
C LEU A 266 20.51 -15.66 2.54
N ALA A 267 21.41 -15.64 3.53
CA ALA A 267 21.10 -15.22 4.90
C ALA A 267 20.59 -13.77 4.96
N PHE A 268 21.21 -12.88 4.17
CA PHE A 268 20.75 -11.48 4.06
C PHE A 268 19.34 -11.39 3.47
N VAL A 269 19.07 -12.11 2.36
CA VAL A 269 17.75 -12.13 1.72
C VAL A 269 16.68 -12.68 2.67
N LEU A 270 16.98 -13.79 3.36
CA LEU A 270 16.06 -14.38 4.35
C LEU A 270 15.81 -13.44 5.53
N SER A 271 16.85 -12.77 6.03
CA SER A 271 16.73 -11.77 7.09
C SER A 271 15.88 -10.58 6.65
N ALA A 272 16.13 -10.05 5.45
CA ALA A 272 15.32 -8.96 4.90
C ALA A 272 13.84 -9.36 4.73
N THR A 273 13.58 -10.56 4.24
CA THR A 273 12.23 -11.12 4.10
C THR A 273 11.54 -11.26 5.46
N LEU A 274 12.27 -11.75 6.47
CA LEU A 274 11.76 -11.87 7.85
C LEU A 274 11.40 -10.48 8.43
N VAL A 275 12.27 -9.50 8.26
CA VAL A 275 12.02 -8.11 8.72
C VAL A 275 10.77 -7.54 8.06
N VAL A 276 10.62 -7.71 6.74
CA VAL A 276 9.41 -7.28 6.00
C VAL A 276 8.18 -8.00 6.53
N GLY A 277 8.25 -9.32 6.76
CA GLY A 277 7.16 -10.11 7.35
C GLY A 277 6.74 -9.62 8.74
N VAL A 278 7.70 -9.30 9.60
CA VAL A 278 7.43 -8.75 10.95
C VAL A 278 6.78 -7.35 10.85
N ILE A 279 7.25 -6.49 9.97
CA ILE A 279 6.66 -5.17 9.73
C ILE A 279 5.20 -5.32 9.26
N PHE A 280 4.93 -6.21 8.32
CA PHE A 280 3.59 -6.49 7.82
C PHE A 280 2.68 -7.07 8.91
N ALA A 281 3.17 -8.07 9.65
CA ALA A 281 2.40 -8.72 10.71
C ALA A 281 2.01 -7.74 11.83
N ARG A 282 2.95 -6.88 12.28
CA ARG A 282 2.69 -5.90 13.33
C ARG A 282 1.99 -4.63 12.85
N GLY A 283 2.26 -4.20 11.62
CA GLY A 283 1.71 -2.96 11.06
C GLY A 283 0.31 -3.11 10.45
N ILE A 284 -0.06 -4.29 9.99
CA ILE A 284 -1.31 -4.50 9.25
C ILE A 284 -2.12 -5.66 9.82
N ALA A 285 -1.57 -6.87 9.84
CA ALA A 285 -2.35 -8.06 10.19
C ALA A 285 -2.80 -8.06 11.67
N GLY A 286 -1.92 -7.68 12.59
CA GLY A 286 -2.22 -7.61 14.02
C GLY A 286 -3.34 -6.61 14.34
N PRO A 287 -3.24 -5.33 13.94
CA PRO A 287 -4.29 -4.35 14.15
C PRO A 287 -5.64 -4.73 13.54
N ILE A 288 -5.67 -5.29 12.33
CA ILE A 288 -6.91 -5.75 11.69
C ILE A 288 -7.55 -6.87 12.52
N LYS A 289 -6.77 -7.86 12.95
CA LYS A 289 -7.27 -8.94 13.81
C LYS A 289 -7.85 -8.41 15.13
N ALA A 290 -7.15 -7.46 15.77
CA ALA A 290 -7.64 -6.83 17.01
C ALA A 290 -8.94 -6.06 16.79
N LEU A 291 -9.10 -5.36 15.66
CA LEU A 291 -10.35 -4.67 15.30
C LEU A 291 -11.49 -5.67 15.05
N THR A 292 -11.22 -6.78 14.38
CA THR A 292 -12.23 -7.83 14.12
C THR A 292 -12.71 -8.46 15.43
N GLU A 293 -11.82 -8.85 16.32
CA GLU A 293 -12.17 -9.42 17.63
C GLU A 293 -12.99 -8.44 18.47
N ARG A 294 -12.64 -7.17 18.38
CA ARG A 294 -13.36 -6.11 19.08
C ARG A 294 -14.75 -5.86 18.50
N SER A 295 -14.89 -5.84 17.18
CA SER A 295 -16.18 -5.75 16.51
C SER A 295 -17.14 -6.84 16.95
N LEU A 296 -16.63 -8.07 17.08
CA LEU A 296 -17.41 -9.21 17.58
C LEU A 296 -17.85 -9.03 19.04
N LYS A 297 -16.99 -8.48 19.91
CA LYS A 297 -17.35 -8.17 21.30
C LYS A 297 -18.43 -7.10 21.39
N ILE A 298 -18.29 -6.01 20.61
CA ILE A 298 -19.30 -4.95 20.51
C ILE A 298 -20.62 -5.52 20.03
N GLY A 299 -20.62 -6.37 19.00
CA GLY A 299 -21.83 -7.04 18.50
C GLY A 299 -22.53 -7.97 19.52
N ARG A 300 -21.80 -8.45 20.54
CA ARG A 300 -22.35 -9.20 21.68
C ARG A 300 -22.84 -8.32 22.83
N GLY A 301 -22.75 -7.01 22.69
CA GLY A 301 -23.20 -6.06 23.72
C GLY A 301 -22.16 -5.67 24.76
N ASP A 302 -20.89 -6.04 24.57
CA ASP A 302 -19.81 -5.70 25.50
C ASP A 302 -19.42 -4.22 25.38
N ARG A 303 -19.83 -3.41 26.38
CA ARG A 303 -19.55 -1.96 26.44
C ARG A 303 -18.08 -1.64 26.76
N ASP A 304 -17.37 -2.53 27.45
CA ASP A 304 -15.94 -2.33 27.73
C ASP A 304 -15.11 -2.37 26.45
N ALA A 305 -15.64 -2.99 25.41
CA ALA A 305 -15.05 -2.97 24.10
C ALA A 305 -15.10 -1.57 23.40
N LEU A 306 -15.77 -0.56 23.92
CA LEU A 306 -15.77 0.82 23.39
C LEU A 306 -14.57 1.66 23.83
N LYS A 307 -13.71 1.17 24.74
CA LYS A 307 -12.50 1.88 25.17
C LYS A 307 -11.52 2.04 24.01
N PRO A 308 -10.89 3.19 23.80
CA PRO A 308 -9.93 3.40 22.71
C PRO A 308 -8.80 2.37 22.77
N LEU A 309 -8.48 1.73 21.65
CA LEU A 309 -7.27 0.92 21.54
C LEU A 309 -6.06 1.83 21.35
N VAL A 310 -4.99 1.57 22.07
CA VAL A 310 -3.67 2.12 21.73
C VAL A 310 -3.16 1.31 20.54
N ILE A 311 -3.71 1.57 19.35
CA ILE A 311 -3.30 0.89 18.12
C ILE A 311 -2.10 1.65 17.56
N HIS A 312 -0.94 1.02 17.62
CA HIS A 312 0.24 1.44 16.86
C HIS A 312 0.07 0.88 15.43
N GLY A 313 -0.61 1.62 14.56
CA GLY A 313 -0.93 1.19 13.21
C GLY A 313 -0.88 2.34 12.22
N ASN A 314 -1.22 2.04 10.97
CA ASN A 314 -1.29 3.00 9.89
C ASN A 314 -2.43 4.00 10.10
N ARG A 315 -2.33 5.16 9.44
CA ARG A 315 -3.31 6.24 9.52
C ARG A 315 -4.72 5.78 9.19
N GLU A 316 -4.86 4.95 8.16
CA GLU A 316 -6.14 4.43 7.66
C GLU A 316 -6.79 3.46 8.65
N ILE A 317 -6.01 2.58 9.27
CA ILE A 317 -6.51 1.64 10.29
C ILE A 317 -6.95 2.40 11.54
N HIS A 318 -6.24 3.47 11.90
CA HIS A 318 -6.64 4.32 13.01
C HIS A 318 -7.96 5.07 12.71
N ALA A 319 -8.11 5.64 11.51
CA ALA A 319 -9.34 6.30 11.09
C ALA A 319 -10.52 5.33 11.07
N LEU A 320 -10.32 4.10 10.55
CA LEU A 320 -11.33 3.05 10.56
C LEU A 320 -11.73 2.67 11.99
N SER A 321 -10.76 2.51 12.89
CA SER A 321 -11.01 2.19 14.30
C SER A 321 -11.82 3.28 15.00
N SER A 322 -11.47 4.56 14.80
CA SER A 322 -12.19 5.68 15.41
C SER A 322 -13.62 5.80 14.89
N SER A 323 -13.82 5.68 13.57
CA SER A 323 -15.15 5.72 12.95
C SER A 323 -16.04 4.57 13.42
N MET A 324 -15.48 3.35 13.51
CA MET A 324 -16.20 2.18 14.02
C MET A 324 -16.63 2.37 15.48
N LEU A 325 -15.73 2.87 16.35
CA LEU A 325 -16.06 3.13 17.76
C LEU A 325 -17.13 4.20 17.92
N ASP A 326 -17.08 5.27 17.13
CA ASP A 326 -18.07 6.34 17.15
C ASP A 326 -19.46 5.83 16.73
N THR A 327 -19.50 5.07 15.63
CA THR A 327 -20.75 4.43 15.17
C THR A 327 -21.31 3.46 16.21
N SER A 328 -20.44 2.66 16.83
CA SER A 328 -20.86 1.70 17.87
C SER A 328 -21.40 2.40 19.10
N ARG A 329 -20.78 3.52 19.53
CA ARG A 329 -21.29 4.33 20.65
C ARG A 329 -22.69 4.86 20.36
N LYS A 330 -22.89 5.42 19.18
CA LYS A 330 -24.21 5.92 18.76
C LYS A 330 -25.26 4.82 18.72
N LEU A 331 -24.90 3.60 18.32
CA LEU A 331 -25.80 2.43 18.35
C LEU A 331 -26.20 2.05 19.78
N PHE A 332 -25.25 2.02 20.71
CA PHE A 332 -25.55 1.73 22.12
C PHE A 332 -26.45 2.80 22.74
N GLU A 333 -26.12 4.08 22.53
CA GLU A 333 -26.94 5.20 23.00
C GLU A 333 -28.37 5.11 22.47
N ARG A 334 -28.53 4.78 21.18
CA ARG A 334 -29.85 4.58 20.58
C ARG A 334 -30.59 3.38 21.16
N ASN A 335 -29.90 2.29 21.40
CA ASN A 335 -30.52 1.10 22.01
C ASN A 335 -30.97 1.36 23.46
N ASP A 336 -30.15 2.06 24.25
CA ASP A 336 -30.51 2.47 25.60
C ASP A 336 -31.74 3.39 25.61
N TYR A 337 -31.76 4.33 24.68
CA TYR A 337 -32.91 5.22 24.49
C TYR A 337 -34.17 4.41 24.18
N ILE A 338 -34.14 3.46 23.24
CA ILE A 338 -35.29 2.61 22.87
C ILE A 338 -35.74 1.78 24.06
N ASN A 339 -34.84 1.15 24.81
CA ASN A 339 -35.16 0.33 25.97
C ASN A 339 -35.81 1.17 27.10
N THR A 340 -35.25 2.33 27.41
CA THR A 340 -35.79 3.26 28.40
C THR A 340 -37.20 3.73 27.96
N PHE A 341 -37.33 4.11 26.69
CA PHE A 341 -38.60 4.50 26.11
C PHE A 341 -39.66 3.39 26.21
N ALA A 342 -39.34 2.15 25.78
CA ALA A 342 -40.29 1.05 25.81
C ALA A 342 -40.74 0.71 27.25
N ASN A 343 -39.83 0.76 28.23
CA ASN A 343 -40.16 0.53 29.63
C ASN A 343 -41.12 1.60 30.17
N HIS A 344 -40.87 2.87 29.88
CA HIS A 344 -41.74 3.98 30.33
C HIS A 344 -43.10 3.90 29.68
N VAL A 345 -43.18 3.67 28.36
CA VAL A 345 -44.46 3.51 27.64
C VAL A 345 -45.29 2.39 28.24
N THR A 346 -44.65 1.25 28.49
CA THR A 346 -45.32 0.09 29.09
C THR A 346 -45.89 0.44 30.47
N HIS A 347 -45.13 1.15 31.29
CA HIS A 347 -45.54 1.53 32.63
C HIS A 347 -46.69 2.54 32.61
N GLU A 348 -46.60 3.59 31.78
CA GLU A 348 -47.64 4.62 31.68
C GLU A 348 -48.95 4.13 31.02
N LEU A 349 -48.90 3.09 30.17
CA LEU A 349 -50.07 2.44 29.61
C LEU A 349 -50.71 1.45 30.59
N LYS A 350 -49.90 0.72 31.39
CA LYS A 350 -50.38 -0.26 32.34
C LYS A 350 -51.28 0.34 33.44
N THR A 351 -50.93 1.55 33.90
CA THR A 351 -51.67 2.25 34.98
C THR A 351 -53.14 2.50 34.61
N PRO A 352 -53.49 3.22 33.53
CA PRO A 352 -54.89 3.46 33.17
C PRO A 352 -55.63 2.18 32.80
N LEU A 353 -54.94 1.21 32.13
CA LEU A 353 -55.55 -0.08 31.80
C LEU A 353 -55.95 -0.87 33.03
N THR A 354 -55.08 -0.90 34.07
CA THR A 354 -55.42 -1.58 35.34
C THR A 354 -56.53 -0.87 36.09
N ALA A 355 -56.59 0.47 36.04
CA ALA A 355 -57.69 1.23 36.65
C ALA A 355 -59.04 0.99 35.94
N ILE A 356 -59.03 0.99 34.58
CA ILE A 356 -60.20 0.63 33.78
C ILE A 356 -60.70 -0.77 34.10
N GLN A 357 -59.74 -1.76 34.12
CA GLN A 357 -60.05 -3.14 34.43
C GLN A 357 -60.67 -3.27 35.83
N GLY A 358 -60.03 -2.67 36.86
CA GLY A 358 -60.54 -2.73 38.22
C GLY A 358 -61.92 -2.07 38.39
N ALA A 359 -62.15 -0.89 37.76
CA ALA A 359 -63.47 -0.25 37.77
C ALA A 359 -64.53 -1.10 37.06
N THR A 360 -64.17 -1.79 35.96
CA THR A 360 -65.06 -2.66 35.21
C THR A 360 -65.38 -3.93 36.02
N GLU A 361 -64.42 -4.50 36.72
CA GLU A 361 -64.60 -5.66 37.62
C GLU A 361 -65.53 -5.29 38.77
N LEU A 362 -65.35 -4.13 39.42
CA LEU A 362 -66.21 -3.64 40.47
C LEU A 362 -67.66 -3.37 39.99
N LEU A 363 -67.83 -2.81 38.79
CA LEU A 363 -69.16 -2.64 38.18
C LEU A 363 -69.86 -3.96 37.86
N ARG A 364 -69.08 -4.99 37.44
CA ARG A 364 -69.63 -6.30 37.13
C ARG A 364 -70.01 -7.08 38.39
N ASP A 365 -69.12 -7.11 39.39
CA ASP A 365 -69.28 -7.92 40.59
C ASP A 365 -70.24 -7.29 41.61
N GLY A 366 -70.35 -5.97 41.63
CA GLY A 366 -71.29 -5.21 42.49
C GLY A 366 -72.75 -5.20 42.01
N GLY A 367 -73.00 -5.49 40.75
CA GLY A 367 -74.35 -5.69 40.19
C GLY A 367 -75.41 -4.66 40.65
N ASP A 368 -76.54 -5.17 41.20
CA ASP A 368 -77.64 -4.36 41.72
C ASP A 368 -77.39 -3.78 43.13
N GLU A 369 -76.28 -4.16 43.80
CA GLU A 369 -75.93 -3.64 45.13
C GLU A 369 -75.23 -2.27 45.07
N LEU A 370 -74.73 -1.81 43.91
CA LEU A 370 -74.13 -0.50 43.72
C LEU A 370 -75.17 0.61 43.62
N SER A 371 -74.96 1.69 44.36
CA SER A 371 -75.72 2.89 44.21
C SER A 371 -75.47 3.56 42.84
N ASP A 372 -76.51 4.29 42.34
CA ASP A 372 -76.36 5.04 41.07
C ASP A 372 -75.16 6.00 41.10
N ALA A 373 -74.86 6.59 42.26
CA ALA A 373 -73.74 7.53 42.43
C ALA A 373 -72.38 6.76 42.32
N GLU A 374 -72.27 5.53 42.85
CA GLU A 374 -71.07 4.73 42.72
C GLU A 374 -70.86 4.20 41.31
N ARG A 375 -71.91 3.80 40.64
CA ARG A 375 -71.92 3.37 39.25
C ARG A 375 -71.45 4.52 38.33
N GLU A 376 -71.98 5.73 38.50
CA GLU A 376 -71.63 6.93 37.75
C GLU A 376 -70.11 7.29 38.00
N LYS A 377 -69.63 7.16 39.23
CA LYS A 377 -68.27 7.38 39.60
C LYS A 377 -67.32 6.39 38.90
N PHE A 378 -67.66 5.09 38.87
CA PHE A 378 -66.80 4.11 38.17
C PHE A 378 -66.84 4.31 36.66
N LEU A 379 -67.97 4.63 36.05
CA LEU A 379 -68.07 4.96 34.63
C LEU A 379 -67.25 6.21 34.29
N GLY A 380 -67.32 7.24 35.14
CA GLY A 380 -66.53 8.44 35.02
C GLY A 380 -65.03 8.18 35.08
N ASN A 381 -64.61 7.28 36.01
CA ASN A 381 -63.17 6.88 36.07
C ASN A 381 -62.72 6.11 34.80
N ILE A 382 -63.56 5.20 34.30
CA ILE A 382 -63.24 4.45 33.05
C ILE A 382 -63.09 5.45 31.87
N LEU A 383 -63.99 6.40 31.76
CA LEU A 383 -63.97 7.42 30.70
C LEU A 383 -62.69 8.26 30.80
N ALA A 384 -62.39 8.76 32.01
CA ALA A 384 -61.20 9.58 32.26
C ALA A 384 -59.87 8.84 31.96
N ASP A 385 -59.75 7.56 32.36
CA ASP A 385 -58.58 6.73 32.11
C ASP A 385 -58.45 6.30 30.63
N THR A 386 -59.59 6.12 29.93
CA THR A 386 -59.60 5.90 28.48
C THR A 386 -59.13 7.11 27.71
N GLU A 387 -59.58 8.32 28.09
CA GLU A 387 -59.11 9.57 27.50
C GLU A 387 -57.61 9.79 27.79
N ARG A 388 -57.15 9.43 28.99
CA ARG A 388 -55.72 9.51 29.36
C ARG A 388 -54.87 8.59 28.49
N ALA A 389 -55.28 7.33 28.29
CA ALA A 389 -54.60 6.37 27.43
C ALA A 389 -54.57 6.84 25.97
N SER A 390 -55.68 7.40 25.47
CA SER A 390 -55.78 7.95 24.11
C SER A 390 -54.87 9.16 23.90
N ARG A 391 -54.78 10.06 24.87
CA ARG A 391 -53.81 11.19 24.83
C ARG A 391 -52.36 10.71 24.80
N LEU A 392 -52.02 9.67 25.59
CA LEU A 392 -50.70 9.08 25.59
C LEU A 392 -50.33 8.49 24.22
N LEU A 393 -51.24 7.71 23.62
CA LEU A 393 -51.05 7.12 22.29
C LEU A 393 -50.85 8.19 21.20
N ASN A 394 -51.61 9.27 21.24
CA ASN A 394 -51.46 10.38 20.28
C ASN A 394 -50.06 11.04 20.40
N ARG A 395 -49.59 11.27 21.63
CA ARG A 395 -48.26 11.84 21.86
C ARG A 395 -47.13 10.88 21.45
N LEU A 396 -47.29 9.57 21.64
CA LEU A 396 -46.34 8.54 21.11
C LEU A 396 -46.29 8.58 19.60
N ARG A 397 -47.43 8.76 18.93
CA ARG A 397 -47.51 8.91 17.48
C ARG A 397 -46.81 10.18 16.99
N GLU A 398 -46.97 11.30 17.72
CA GLU A 398 -46.24 12.55 17.43
C GLU A 398 -44.75 12.40 17.58
N LEU A 399 -44.26 11.71 18.64
CA LEU A 399 -42.87 11.44 18.84
C LEU A 399 -42.28 10.53 17.73
N ALA A 400 -42.97 9.47 17.33
CA ALA A 400 -42.57 8.59 16.25
C ALA A 400 -42.51 9.32 14.89
N ARG A 401 -43.41 10.27 14.67
CA ARG A 401 -43.38 11.13 13.50
C ARG A 401 -42.23 12.14 13.55
N ALA A 402 -41.93 12.71 14.73
CA ALA A 402 -40.79 13.62 14.89
C ALA A 402 -39.44 12.99 14.57
N ASP A 403 -39.31 11.68 14.76
CA ASP A 403 -38.08 10.90 14.41
C ASP A 403 -37.95 10.61 12.89
N SER A 404 -39.06 10.75 12.11
CA SER A 404 -39.12 10.43 10.66
C SER A 404 -39.39 11.66 9.77
N VAL A 405 -39.23 12.85 10.31
CA VAL A 405 -39.59 14.12 9.62
C VAL A 405 -38.62 14.40 8.47
N GLU A 406 -39.17 14.86 7.33
CA GLU A 406 -38.38 15.43 6.23
C GLU A 406 -37.57 16.64 6.72
N ILE A 407 -36.24 16.51 6.63
CA ILE A 407 -35.33 17.58 7.01
C ILE A 407 -35.40 18.68 5.95
N GLY A 408 -35.87 19.86 6.31
CA GLY A 408 -35.90 21.01 5.42
C GLY A 408 -37.21 21.80 5.56
N GLY A 409 -37.39 22.76 4.67
CA GLY A 409 -38.55 23.67 4.67
C GLY A 409 -38.30 24.94 5.48
N THR A 410 -39.08 25.96 5.15
CA THR A 410 -39.11 27.24 5.87
C THR A 410 -40.57 27.70 5.98
N CYS A 411 -40.92 28.37 7.06
CA CYS A 411 -42.24 28.95 7.24
C CYS A 411 -42.15 30.34 7.86
N GLN A 412 -43.19 31.12 7.71
CA GLN A 412 -43.28 32.43 8.32
C GLN A 412 -43.90 32.31 9.72
N LEU A 413 -43.28 32.93 10.73
CA LEU A 413 -43.74 32.86 12.12
C LEU A 413 -45.19 33.32 12.25
N SER A 414 -45.54 34.41 11.60
CA SER A 414 -46.91 34.98 11.59
C SER A 414 -47.95 34.00 11.06
N GLU A 415 -47.65 33.22 10.02
CA GLU A 415 -48.53 32.22 9.44
C GLU A 415 -48.83 31.10 10.46
N VAL A 416 -47.80 30.53 11.08
CA VAL A 416 -47.96 29.48 12.09
C VAL A 416 -48.72 30.00 13.32
N LEU A 417 -48.40 31.21 13.80
CA LEU A 417 -49.08 31.78 14.96
C LEU A 417 -50.53 32.15 14.67
N SER A 418 -50.91 32.46 13.43
CA SER A 418 -52.29 32.72 13.06
C SER A 418 -53.19 31.50 13.28
N ASP A 419 -52.70 30.30 12.94
CA ASP A 419 -53.40 29.04 13.14
C ASP A 419 -53.51 28.68 14.62
N ILE A 420 -52.43 28.89 15.37
CA ILE A 420 -52.37 28.62 16.81
C ILE A 420 -53.32 29.54 17.59
N ARG A 421 -53.39 30.84 17.26
CA ARG A 421 -54.30 31.78 17.89
C ARG A 421 -55.77 31.37 17.73
N ARG A 422 -56.16 30.78 16.60
CA ARG A 422 -57.53 30.26 16.37
C ARG A 422 -57.86 29.09 17.30
N ARG A 423 -56.86 28.30 17.66
CA ARG A 423 -57.03 27.12 18.52
C ARG A 423 -57.02 27.44 20.02
N PHE A 424 -56.24 28.43 20.45
CA PHE A 424 -56.04 28.78 21.85
C PHE A 424 -56.67 30.18 22.15
N GLN A 425 -58.05 30.30 22.05
CA GLN A 425 -58.77 31.55 22.14
C GLN A 425 -58.66 32.28 23.51
N GLY A 426 -58.26 31.63 24.59
CA GLY A 426 -58.08 32.21 25.93
C GLY A 426 -56.71 32.72 26.27
N LEU A 427 -55.73 32.62 25.34
CA LEU A 427 -54.36 32.99 25.55
C LEU A 427 -53.94 34.18 24.69
N THR A 428 -53.22 35.13 25.30
CA THR A 428 -52.62 36.25 24.55
C THR A 428 -51.32 35.81 23.95
N ILE A 429 -51.23 35.75 22.60
CA ILE A 429 -50.04 35.37 21.89
C ILE A 429 -49.46 36.57 21.15
N ASP A 430 -48.33 37.08 21.62
CA ASP A 430 -47.62 38.24 21.08
C ASP A 430 -46.38 37.83 20.28
N ALA A 431 -46.16 38.42 19.10
CA ALA A 431 -44.93 38.32 18.36
C ALA A 431 -44.33 39.70 18.15
N ARG A 432 -43.14 39.93 18.66
CA ARG A 432 -42.47 41.24 18.57
C ARG A 432 -42.07 41.61 17.13
N LYS A 433 -41.77 40.63 16.33
CA LYS A 433 -41.30 40.78 14.95
C LYS A 433 -41.60 39.51 14.16
N ASP A 434 -42.00 39.65 12.91
CA ASP A 434 -42.16 38.49 12.05
C ASP A 434 -40.82 38.05 11.49
N CYS A 435 -40.63 36.74 11.26
CA CYS A 435 -39.40 36.17 10.75
C CYS A 435 -39.63 34.86 10.01
N MET A 436 -38.65 34.50 9.16
CA MET A 436 -38.62 33.22 8.49
C MET A 436 -37.92 32.18 9.36
N LEU A 437 -38.65 31.15 9.75
CA LEU A 437 -38.14 30.03 10.53
C LEU A 437 -37.54 28.95 9.60
N PRO A 438 -36.39 28.36 9.93
CA PRO A 438 -35.82 27.26 9.16
C PRO A 438 -36.43 25.89 9.56
N LEU A 439 -37.76 25.84 9.58
CA LEU A 439 -38.62 24.69 9.89
C LEU A 439 -39.79 24.65 8.94
N ALA A 440 -40.26 23.48 8.55
CA ALA A 440 -41.55 23.34 7.88
C ALA A 440 -42.69 23.81 8.81
N ALA A 441 -43.75 24.37 8.25
CA ALA A 441 -44.88 24.94 9.01
C ALA A 441 -45.47 23.93 10.02
N GLU A 442 -45.60 22.66 9.64
CA GLU A 442 -46.13 21.61 10.51
C GLU A 442 -45.21 21.35 11.71
N ASN A 443 -43.90 21.34 11.51
CA ASN A 443 -42.92 21.15 12.58
C ASN A 443 -42.88 22.32 13.55
N ALA A 444 -42.90 23.55 13.02
CA ALA A 444 -43.01 24.76 13.82
C ALA A 444 -44.30 24.76 14.66
N ARG A 445 -45.43 24.33 14.07
CA ARG A 445 -46.69 24.20 14.76
C ARG A 445 -46.60 23.20 15.94
N ILE A 446 -46.06 22.02 15.73
CA ILE A 446 -45.87 21.00 16.79
C ILE A 446 -45.04 21.56 17.94
N VAL A 447 -43.91 22.22 17.64
CA VAL A 447 -43.05 22.86 18.64
C VAL A 447 -43.79 23.89 19.46
N PHE A 448 -44.49 24.81 18.78
CA PHE A 448 -45.15 25.92 19.46
C PHE A 448 -46.41 25.49 20.21
N GLU A 449 -47.21 24.57 19.67
CA GLU A 449 -48.36 24.00 20.37
C GLU A 449 -47.94 23.30 21.68
N ASN A 450 -46.83 22.54 21.67
CA ASN A 450 -46.34 21.91 22.88
C ASN A 450 -45.80 22.91 23.91
N LEU A 451 -45.10 23.99 23.48
CA LEU A 451 -44.67 25.06 24.41
C LEU A 451 -45.87 25.80 25.01
N ILE A 452 -46.86 26.14 24.19
CA ILE A 452 -48.07 26.84 24.60
C ILE A 452 -48.95 25.98 25.53
N ASP A 453 -49.13 24.67 25.22
CA ASP A 453 -49.84 23.74 26.10
C ASP A 453 -49.15 23.64 27.49
N ASN A 454 -47.79 23.62 27.52
CA ASN A 454 -47.06 23.68 28.77
C ASN A 454 -47.30 25.02 29.51
N SER A 455 -47.23 26.15 28.82
CA SER A 455 -47.47 27.47 29.43
C SER A 455 -48.85 27.58 30.05
N ILE A 456 -49.92 27.15 29.33
CA ILE A 456 -51.31 27.13 29.85
C ILE A 456 -51.43 26.24 31.08
N ARG A 457 -50.86 25.04 31.05
CA ARG A 457 -50.86 24.11 32.20
C ARG A 457 -50.17 24.67 33.42
N HIS A 458 -49.21 25.57 33.23
CA HIS A 458 -48.45 26.24 34.30
C HIS A 458 -49.00 27.66 34.58
N GLY A 459 -50.27 27.92 34.23
CA GLY A 459 -50.98 29.11 34.63
C GLY A 459 -50.62 30.38 33.87
N ALA A 460 -50.05 30.27 32.70
CA ALA A 460 -49.80 31.41 31.85
C ALA A 460 -51.05 31.85 31.11
N ASP A 461 -51.29 33.17 31.00
CA ASP A 461 -52.29 33.80 30.17
C ASP A 461 -51.69 34.57 28.99
N ARG A 462 -50.35 34.66 28.93
CA ARG A 462 -49.59 35.31 27.86
C ARG A 462 -48.36 34.55 27.48
N VAL A 463 -48.13 34.42 26.15
CA VAL A 463 -46.89 33.87 25.56
C VAL A 463 -46.38 34.85 24.52
N SER A 464 -45.07 35.17 24.58
CA SER A 464 -44.41 36.09 23.67
C SER A 464 -43.32 35.41 22.86
N PHE A 465 -43.25 35.69 21.57
CA PHE A 465 -42.28 35.22 20.63
C PHE A 465 -41.33 36.35 20.23
N SER A 466 -40.04 36.20 20.47
CA SER A 466 -39.00 37.21 20.20
C SER A 466 -37.87 36.61 19.38
N PRO A 467 -37.85 36.87 18.07
CA PRO A 467 -36.72 36.45 17.21
C PRO A 467 -35.54 37.38 17.42
N GLU A 468 -34.35 36.81 17.53
CA GLU A 468 -33.06 37.50 17.68
C GLU A 468 -32.05 36.94 16.66
N GLU A 469 -31.37 37.81 15.93
CA GLU A 469 -30.24 37.45 15.11
C GLU A 469 -28.97 37.47 15.97
N THR A 470 -28.19 36.38 15.95
CA THR A 470 -26.96 36.27 16.72
C THR A 470 -25.77 36.03 15.77
N GLU A 471 -24.58 36.34 16.19
CA GLU A 471 -23.34 36.10 15.38
C GLU A 471 -23.22 34.64 14.91
N ASN A 472 -23.80 33.70 15.65
CA ASN A 472 -23.73 32.26 15.40
C ASN A 472 -24.99 31.67 14.76
N GLY A 473 -25.91 32.48 14.24
CA GLY A 473 -27.14 32.02 13.60
C GLY A 473 -28.36 32.79 14.07
N PHE A 474 -29.52 32.15 14.05
CA PHE A 474 -30.81 32.72 14.41
C PHE A 474 -31.34 32.06 15.68
N SER A 475 -31.89 32.84 16.61
CA SER A 475 -32.57 32.33 17.79
C SER A 475 -33.99 32.86 17.91
N LEU A 476 -34.88 32.06 18.52
CA LEU A 476 -36.25 32.41 18.82
C LEU A 476 -36.49 32.17 20.31
N ALA A 477 -36.73 33.23 21.06
CA ALA A 477 -37.14 33.15 22.46
C ALA A 477 -38.66 33.06 22.56
N VAL A 478 -39.17 32.06 23.28
CA VAL A 478 -40.57 31.84 23.60
C VAL A 478 -40.73 31.95 25.11
N ALA A 479 -41.34 33.05 25.57
CA ALA A 479 -41.47 33.35 27.00
C ALA A 479 -42.92 33.42 27.42
N ASP A 480 -43.23 32.84 28.56
CA ASP A 480 -44.54 32.90 29.20
C ASP A 480 -44.51 33.68 30.54
N ASN A 481 -45.68 33.99 31.08
CA ASN A 481 -45.84 34.67 32.37
C ASN A 481 -46.39 33.75 33.48
N GLY A 482 -46.24 32.43 33.33
CA GLY A 482 -46.73 31.43 34.29
C GLY A 482 -45.91 31.32 35.57
N GLU A 483 -46.05 30.20 36.27
CA GLU A 483 -45.37 29.91 37.56
C GLU A 483 -43.83 29.78 37.43
N GLY A 484 -43.34 29.53 36.18
CA GLY A 484 -41.93 29.30 35.93
C GLY A 484 -41.46 27.89 36.29
N ILE A 485 -40.14 27.69 36.26
CA ILE A 485 -39.51 26.38 36.49
C ILE A 485 -38.56 26.50 37.69
N SER A 486 -38.77 25.65 38.72
CA SER A 486 -37.94 25.64 39.93
C SER A 486 -36.50 25.23 39.61
N ALA A 487 -35.52 25.82 40.32
CA ALA A 487 -34.09 25.57 40.08
C ALA A 487 -33.72 24.07 40.12
N GLY A 488 -34.34 23.28 40.99
CA GLY A 488 -34.07 21.85 41.10
C GLY A 488 -34.54 20.99 39.93
N ASN A 489 -35.45 21.54 39.10
CA ASN A 489 -36.00 20.78 37.94
C ASN A 489 -35.39 21.21 36.59
N GLN A 490 -34.62 22.31 36.53
CA GLN A 490 -34.16 22.89 35.28
C GLN A 490 -33.31 21.93 34.42
N ASP A 491 -32.52 21.06 35.05
CA ASP A 491 -31.70 20.09 34.35
C ASP A 491 -32.48 18.86 33.84
N GLN A 492 -33.68 18.61 34.41
CA GLN A 492 -34.48 17.41 34.12
C GLN A 492 -35.70 17.69 33.23
N ILE A 493 -36.05 18.94 32.96
CA ILE A 493 -37.26 19.28 32.19
C ILE A 493 -37.27 18.72 30.76
N PHE A 494 -36.11 18.47 30.20
CA PHE A 494 -35.96 17.88 28.87
C PHE A 494 -35.86 16.33 28.90
N ASP A 495 -35.80 15.72 30.07
CA ASP A 495 -35.83 14.26 30.18
C ASP A 495 -37.22 13.74 29.81
N LEU A 496 -37.25 12.67 29.01
CA LEU A 496 -38.49 12.05 28.60
C LEU A 496 -39.26 11.55 29.82
N PHE A 497 -40.57 11.83 29.87
CA PHE A 497 -41.52 11.48 30.94
C PHE A 497 -41.31 12.24 32.26
N PHE A 498 -40.42 13.24 32.32
CA PHE A 498 -40.31 14.10 33.47
C PHE A 498 -41.51 15.09 33.52
N THR A 499 -42.26 15.07 34.62
CA THR A 499 -43.39 15.98 34.86
C THR A 499 -43.60 16.20 36.35
N THR A 500 -43.86 17.43 36.71
CA THR A 500 -44.25 17.84 38.07
C THR A 500 -45.76 17.75 38.29
N ARG A 501 -46.56 17.55 37.22
CA ARG A 501 -48.02 17.51 37.22
C ARG A 501 -48.62 16.20 36.74
N ARG A 502 -48.08 15.08 37.24
CA ARG A 502 -48.53 13.73 36.86
C ARG A 502 -49.99 13.48 37.24
N ALA A 503 -50.45 13.98 38.38
CA ALA A 503 -51.83 13.85 38.87
C ALA A 503 -52.84 14.60 38.00
N SER A 504 -52.47 15.69 37.35
CA SER A 504 -53.31 16.48 36.46
C SER A 504 -53.16 16.12 34.97
N GLY A 505 -52.63 14.92 34.65
CA GLY A 505 -52.55 14.40 33.28
C GLY A 505 -51.33 14.86 32.47
N GLY A 506 -50.28 15.37 33.15
CA GLY A 506 -48.99 15.66 32.53
C GLY A 506 -48.27 14.37 32.14
N THR A 507 -47.94 14.22 30.86
CA THR A 507 -47.25 13.02 30.34
C THR A 507 -45.74 13.15 30.35
N GLY A 508 -45.18 14.36 30.56
CA GLY A 508 -43.75 14.61 30.52
C GLY A 508 -43.09 14.42 29.16
N MET A 509 -43.84 14.32 28.05
CA MET A 509 -43.33 14.07 26.72
C MET A 509 -43.15 15.32 25.87
N GLY A 510 -43.87 16.44 26.18
CA GLY A 510 -43.91 17.63 25.33
C GLY A 510 -42.55 18.24 25.01
N LEU A 511 -41.71 18.48 26.03
CA LEU A 511 -40.36 19.04 25.84
C LEU A 511 -39.43 18.03 25.17
N GLY A 512 -39.58 16.72 25.43
CA GLY A 512 -38.84 15.66 24.75
C GLY A 512 -39.17 15.59 23.25
N ILE A 513 -40.43 15.72 22.86
CA ILE A 513 -40.85 15.80 21.44
C ILE A 513 -40.23 17.02 20.76
N ILE A 514 -40.25 18.18 21.41
CA ILE A 514 -39.64 19.42 20.91
C ILE A 514 -38.13 19.20 20.70
N GLN A 515 -37.43 18.63 21.67
CA GLN A 515 -35.99 18.40 21.60
C GLN A 515 -35.62 17.41 20.47
N ALA A 516 -36.40 16.32 20.30
CA ALA A 516 -36.20 15.36 19.22
C ALA A 516 -36.37 15.99 17.85
N LEU A 517 -37.44 16.77 17.67
CA LEU A 517 -37.75 17.45 16.42
C LEU A 517 -36.71 18.52 16.07
N LEU A 518 -36.33 19.35 17.04
CA LEU A 518 -35.32 20.40 16.82
C LEU A 518 -33.92 19.77 16.53
N LYS A 519 -33.57 18.68 17.20
CA LYS A 519 -32.31 17.95 16.95
C LYS A 519 -32.26 17.40 15.52
N ALA A 520 -33.35 16.91 14.95
CA ALA A 520 -33.43 16.50 13.55
C ALA A 520 -33.11 17.65 12.59
N HIS A 521 -33.47 18.88 12.95
CA HIS A 521 -33.17 20.11 12.21
C HIS A 521 -31.84 20.78 12.62
N GLN A 522 -30.96 20.10 13.38
CA GLN A 522 -29.70 20.64 13.90
C GLN A 522 -29.89 21.88 14.80
N ALA A 523 -31.10 22.11 15.28
CA ALA A 523 -31.42 23.17 16.23
C ALA A 523 -31.37 22.66 17.67
N THR A 524 -31.21 23.57 18.62
CA THR A 524 -31.20 23.26 20.04
C THR A 524 -32.21 24.11 20.80
N ILE A 525 -32.76 23.56 21.89
CA ILE A 525 -33.62 24.31 22.83
C ILE A 525 -32.93 24.34 24.19
N ARG A 526 -33.01 25.49 24.84
CA ARG A 526 -32.49 25.67 26.21
C ARG A 526 -33.42 26.57 27.03
N LEU A 527 -33.42 26.40 28.33
CA LEU A 527 -34.09 27.29 29.25
C LEU A 527 -33.22 28.54 29.48
N ARG A 528 -33.82 29.73 29.35
CA ARG A 528 -33.18 31.02 29.63
C ARG A 528 -33.67 31.51 30.99
N PRO A 529 -32.81 32.01 31.88
CA PRO A 529 -33.22 32.58 33.17
C PRO A 529 -34.22 33.76 32.93
N GLN A 530 -35.30 33.76 33.69
CA GLN A 530 -36.32 34.82 33.66
C GLN A 530 -36.89 35.03 35.09
N ASP A 531 -37.26 36.26 35.42
CA ASP A 531 -37.75 36.61 36.77
C ASP A 531 -39.17 36.06 37.03
N ARG A 532 -39.97 35.91 36.02
CA ARG A 532 -41.35 35.39 36.12
C ARG A 532 -41.71 34.60 34.88
N GLY A 533 -42.29 33.37 35.05
CA GLY A 533 -42.63 32.46 33.99
C GLY A 533 -41.44 31.64 33.50
N ALA A 534 -41.57 30.99 32.34
CA ALA A 534 -40.51 30.24 31.67
C ALA A 534 -40.14 30.86 30.31
N CYS A 535 -38.83 30.87 29.98
CA CYS A 535 -38.33 31.33 28.69
C CYS A 535 -37.51 30.23 28.02
N PHE A 536 -38.03 29.71 26.93
CA PHE A 536 -37.34 28.73 26.10
C PHE A 536 -36.70 29.42 24.90
N GLU A 537 -35.41 29.25 24.73
CA GLU A 537 -34.66 29.78 23.60
C GLU A 537 -34.34 28.63 22.61
N ILE A 538 -34.83 28.75 21.38
CA ILE A 538 -34.57 27.83 20.29
C ILE A 538 -33.47 28.44 19.42
N CYS A 539 -32.31 27.77 19.32
CA CYS A 539 -31.17 28.21 18.53
C CYS A 539 -31.05 27.39 17.25
N PHE A 540 -31.00 28.07 16.12
CA PHE A 540 -30.79 27.45 14.80
C PHE A 540 -29.36 27.72 14.31
N PRO A 541 -28.70 26.74 13.67
CA PRO A 541 -27.37 26.95 13.10
C PRO A 541 -27.41 27.99 11.97
N PRO A 542 -26.26 28.65 11.68
CA PRO A 542 -26.18 29.57 10.56
C PRO A 542 -26.51 28.85 9.25
N ARG A 543 -27.30 29.47 8.39
CA ARG A 543 -27.59 28.95 7.06
C ARG A 543 -26.26 28.80 6.32
N ARG A 544 -25.86 27.57 6.00
CA ARG A 544 -24.83 27.38 4.98
C ARG A 544 -25.36 27.94 3.67
N ARG A 545 -24.70 29.02 3.19
CA ARG A 545 -24.93 29.59 1.86
C ARG A 545 -24.57 28.60 0.77
#